data_f3d1fb6b4b7275a22ac462c46e3f7eff
#
_entry.id   f3d1fb6b4b7275a22ac462c46e3f7eff
#
_cell.length_a   1.000
_cell.length_b   1.000
_cell.length_c   1.000
_cell.angle_alpha   90.00
_cell.angle_beta   90.00
_cell.angle_gamma   90.00
#
_symmetry.space_group_name_H-M   'P 1'
#
loop_
_entity.id
_entity.type
_entity.pdbx_description
1 polymer ?
#
loop_
_entity_poly.entity_id
_entity_poly.type
_entity_poly.pdbx_seq_one_letter_code
_entity_poly.pdbx_strand_id
1 'polypeptide(L)'
;MTWKQSFSLDALNRTSTSTLAENLGIEYVDFGADFITARMPVDDRTVQPMRLLHGGANAALAETLGSVAGLMCLEDIETQSIVGIEINCSHLRSATEGFVYGTVKPIRIGRRLQVWNIDIQNEAGKLICVSRLTIMVVQR
;
A
#
# COMPACT_ATOMS: atom_id res chain seq x y z
N MET A 1 -15.05 9.13 -10.18
CA MET A 1 -14.12 9.07 -9.04
C MET A 1 -14.09 7.67 -8.47
N THR A 2 -12.93 7.19 -8.18
CA THR A 2 -12.74 5.81 -7.70
C THR A 2 -13.28 5.59 -6.29
N TRP A 3 -13.10 6.59 -5.42
CA TRP A 3 -13.38 6.45 -3.99
C TRP A 3 -14.86 6.61 -3.69
N LYS A 4 -15.39 5.72 -2.85
CA LYS A 4 -16.76 5.78 -2.33
C LYS A 4 -16.79 6.41 -0.93
N GLN A 5 -15.68 6.36 -0.22
CA GLN A 5 -15.55 6.91 1.13
C GLN A 5 -14.77 8.22 1.08
N SER A 6 -15.10 9.15 1.98
CA SER A 6 -14.31 10.37 2.18
C SER A 6 -13.14 10.07 3.12
N PHE A 7 -11.97 10.59 2.83
CA PHE A 7 -10.81 10.44 3.70
C PHE A 7 -9.85 11.62 3.53
N SER A 8 -8.94 11.74 4.49
CA SER A 8 -7.80 12.67 4.45
C SER A 8 -6.53 11.91 4.75
N LEU A 9 -5.38 12.50 4.41
CA LEU A 9 -4.08 11.90 4.76
C LEU A 9 -3.95 11.73 6.27
N ASP A 10 -4.36 12.72 7.06
CA ASP A 10 -4.32 12.63 8.52
C ASP A 10 -5.17 11.48 9.05
N ALA A 11 -6.36 11.29 8.51
CA ALA A 11 -7.24 10.18 8.91
C ALA A 11 -6.61 8.84 8.57
N LEU A 12 -6.04 8.69 7.38
CA LEU A 12 -5.35 7.46 6.97
C LEU A 12 -4.16 7.17 7.89
N ASN A 13 -3.35 8.19 8.19
CA ASN A 13 -2.18 8.00 9.05
C ASN A 13 -2.58 7.63 10.48
N ARG A 14 -3.70 8.14 10.99
CA ARG A 14 -4.20 7.74 12.30
C ARG A 14 -4.58 6.26 12.37
N THR A 15 -5.04 5.67 11.27
CA THR A 15 -5.38 4.25 11.24
C THR A 15 -4.16 3.33 11.39
N SER A 16 -2.96 3.86 11.15
CA SER A 16 -1.71 3.09 11.27
C SER A 16 -1.23 2.93 12.71
N THR A 17 -1.80 3.68 13.66
CA THR A 17 -1.39 3.65 15.07
C THR A 17 -1.47 2.23 15.64
N SER A 18 -0.36 1.76 16.23
CA SER A 18 -0.24 0.43 16.84
C SER A 18 -0.43 -0.72 15.83
N THR A 19 -0.02 -0.51 14.59
CA THR A 19 -0.08 -1.52 13.53
C THR A 19 1.30 -1.79 12.94
N LEU A 20 1.40 -2.79 12.06
CA LEU A 20 2.62 -3.07 11.32
C LEU A 20 3.07 -1.86 10.50
N ALA A 21 2.13 -1.10 9.93
CA ALA A 21 2.46 0.09 9.15
C ALA A 21 3.22 1.11 9.98
N GLU A 22 2.79 1.36 11.22
CA GLU A 22 3.51 2.25 12.14
C GLU A 22 4.91 1.70 12.45
N ASN A 23 5.01 0.40 12.73
CA ASN A 23 6.30 -0.24 13.04
C ASN A 23 7.31 -0.08 11.91
N LEU A 24 6.85 -0.10 10.66
CA LEU A 24 7.71 0.06 9.49
C LEU A 24 7.92 1.51 9.09
N GLY A 25 7.27 2.46 9.77
CA GLY A 25 7.36 3.88 9.46
C GLY A 25 6.61 4.29 8.19
N ILE A 26 5.61 3.53 7.78
CA ILE A 26 4.79 3.83 6.60
C ILE A 26 3.92 5.06 6.89
N GLU A 27 3.93 6.01 5.96
CA GLU A 27 3.17 7.25 6.08
C GLU A 27 2.50 7.56 4.74
N TYR A 28 1.20 7.81 4.76
CA TYR A 28 0.46 8.26 3.58
C TYR A 28 0.81 9.72 3.32
N VAL A 29 1.20 10.04 2.08
CA VAL A 29 1.75 11.37 1.74
C VAL A 29 1.01 12.07 0.61
N ASP A 30 0.22 11.36 -0.19
CA ASP A 30 -0.52 11.97 -1.30
C ASP A 30 -1.68 11.07 -1.73
N PHE A 31 -2.69 11.66 -2.36
CA PHE A 31 -3.76 10.91 -3.02
C PHE A 31 -4.42 11.78 -4.09
N GLY A 32 -5.06 11.13 -5.04
CA GLY A 32 -5.83 11.80 -6.09
C GLY A 32 -7.11 11.04 -6.40
N ALA A 33 -7.66 11.27 -7.58
CA ALA A 33 -8.94 10.68 -7.99
C ALA A 33 -8.90 9.15 -8.07
N ASP A 34 -7.73 8.57 -8.36
CA ASP A 34 -7.57 7.13 -8.59
C ASP A 34 -6.28 6.55 -8.01
N PHE A 35 -5.61 7.26 -7.10
CA PHE A 35 -4.37 6.77 -6.51
C PHE A 35 -4.21 7.21 -5.06
N ILE A 36 -3.43 6.45 -4.32
CA ILE A 36 -2.92 6.82 -2.99
C ILE A 36 -1.43 6.50 -2.99
N THR A 37 -0.63 7.41 -2.42
CA THR A 37 0.82 7.25 -2.28
C THR A 37 1.20 7.23 -0.80
N ALA A 38 2.05 6.29 -0.42
CA ALA A 38 2.66 6.22 0.90
C ALA A 38 4.16 6.07 0.75
N ARG A 39 4.91 6.51 1.75
CA ARG A 39 6.36 6.33 1.81
C ARG A 39 6.74 5.45 2.98
N MET A 40 7.89 4.83 2.86
CA MET A 40 8.46 3.97 3.90
C MET A 40 9.96 4.22 3.98
N PRO A 41 10.52 4.41 5.19
CA PRO A 41 11.95 4.65 5.33
C PRO A 41 12.75 3.38 5.04
N VAL A 42 13.96 3.57 4.54
CA VAL A 42 14.95 2.50 4.38
C VAL A 42 15.95 2.64 5.52
N ASP A 43 15.70 1.95 6.63
CA ASP A 43 16.50 2.02 7.84
C ASP A 43 16.45 0.69 8.61
N ASP A 44 16.88 0.67 9.85
CA ASP A 44 16.95 -0.55 10.67
C ASP A 44 15.60 -1.30 10.77
N ARG A 45 14.49 -0.60 10.59
CA ARG A 45 13.14 -1.21 10.67
C ARG A 45 12.79 -2.03 9.43
N THR A 46 13.46 -1.78 8.29
CA THR A 46 13.02 -2.25 6.98
C THR A 46 14.09 -2.94 6.15
N VAL A 47 15.34 -3.03 6.65
CA VAL A 47 16.43 -3.63 5.89
C VAL A 47 16.67 -5.09 6.28
N GLN A 48 17.31 -5.83 5.36
CA GLN A 48 17.77 -7.20 5.56
C GLN A 48 19.26 -7.21 5.96
N PRO A 49 19.88 -8.39 6.26
CA PRO A 49 21.26 -8.42 6.80
C PRO A 49 22.33 -7.74 5.96
N MET A 50 22.15 -7.63 4.64
CA MET A 50 23.09 -6.92 3.77
C MET A 50 22.85 -5.41 3.74
N ARG A 51 21.95 -4.91 4.58
CA ARG A 51 21.56 -3.49 4.71
C ARG A 51 20.84 -2.93 3.49
N LEU A 52 20.22 -3.80 2.70
CA LEU A 52 19.34 -3.42 1.60
C LEU A 52 17.88 -3.53 2.06
N LEU A 53 17.01 -2.74 1.46
CA LEU A 53 15.56 -2.82 1.74
C LEU A 53 15.09 -4.27 1.59
N HIS A 54 14.44 -4.77 2.64
CA HIS A 54 13.90 -6.12 2.68
C HIS A 54 12.73 -6.24 1.70
N GLY A 55 12.73 -7.30 0.88
CA GLY A 55 11.62 -7.54 -0.05
C GLY A 55 10.27 -7.68 0.64
N GLY A 56 10.25 -8.28 1.83
CA GLY A 56 9.03 -8.36 2.65
C GLY A 56 8.52 -7.00 3.10
N ALA A 57 9.41 -6.00 3.30
CA ALA A 57 8.99 -4.64 3.62
C ALA A 57 8.30 -3.98 2.43
N ASN A 58 8.80 -4.19 1.20
CA ASN A 58 8.11 -3.76 -0.01
C ASN A 58 6.72 -4.40 -0.10
N ALA A 59 6.62 -5.70 0.17
CA ALA A 59 5.34 -6.40 0.14
C ALA A 59 4.37 -5.84 1.18
N ALA A 60 4.85 -5.52 2.38
CA ALA A 60 4.01 -4.92 3.43
C ALA A 60 3.51 -3.53 3.04
N LEU A 61 4.35 -2.70 2.42
CA LEU A 61 3.95 -1.40 1.90
C LEU A 61 2.87 -1.56 0.82
N ALA A 62 3.09 -2.47 -0.12
CA ALA A 62 2.15 -2.72 -1.21
C ALA A 62 0.80 -3.23 -0.69
N GLU A 63 0.82 -4.19 0.23
CA GLU A 63 -0.40 -4.74 0.82
C GLU A 63 -1.17 -3.68 1.62
N THR A 64 -0.46 -2.87 2.39
CA THR A 64 -1.05 -1.77 3.17
C THR A 64 -1.76 -0.78 2.25
N LEU A 65 -1.11 -0.36 1.18
CA LEU A 65 -1.70 0.58 0.21
C LEU A 65 -2.92 -0.01 -0.51
N GLY A 66 -2.80 -1.24 -0.99
CA GLY A 66 -3.90 -1.89 -1.70
C GLY A 66 -5.10 -2.13 -0.80
N SER A 67 -4.87 -2.51 0.45
CA SER A 67 -5.95 -2.75 1.42
C SER A 67 -6.71 -1.47 1.76
N VAL A 68 -5.99 -0.37 1.99
CA VAL A 68 -6.61 0.93 2.25
C VAL A 68 -7.40 1.40 1.04
N ALA A 69 -6.81 1.29 -0.16
CA ALA A 69 -7.51 1.65 -1.40
C ALA A 69 -8.80 0.84 -1.56
N GLY A 70 -8.73 -0.46 -1.28
CA GLY A 70 -9.89 -1.34 -1.33
C GLY A 70 -11.00 -0.93 -0.37
N LEU A 71 -10.64 -0.58 0.87
CA LEU A 71 -11.60 -0.09 1.86
C LEU A 71 -12.28 1.20 1.39
N MET A 72 -11.52 2.12 0.80
CA MET A 72 -12.08 3.40 0.32
C MET A 72 -13.02 3.23 -0.86
N CYS A 73 -13.04 2.07 -1.49
CA CYS A 73 -13.95 1.75 -2.59
C CYS A 73 -15.22 1.00 -2.17
N LEU A 74 -15.37 0.64 -0.89
CA LEU A 74 -16.56 -0.05 -0.41
C LEU A 74 -17.75 0.90 -0.37
N GLU A 75 -18.93 0.36 -0.72
CA GLU A 75 -20.18 1.13 -0.63
C GLU A 75 -20.53 1.43 0.82
N ASP A 76 -20.32 0.47 1.72
CA ASP A 76 -20.70 0.60 3.12
C ASP A 76 -19.67 -0.11 4.02
N ILE A 77 -18.80 0.67 4.66
CA ILE A 77 -17.77 0.16 5.56
C ILE A 77 -18.32 -0.38 6.89
N GLU A 78 -19.60 -0.10 7.20
CA GLU A 78 -20.23 -0.64 8.41
C GLU A 78 -20.61 -2.11 8.24
N THR A 79 -21.00 -2.50 7.02
CA THR A 79 -21.47 -3.86 6.73
C THR A 79 -20.47 -4.66 5.89
N GLN A 80 -19.48 -4.02 5.31
CA GLN A 80 -18.50 -4.66 4.42
C GLN A 80 -17.09 -4.49 4.95
N SER A 81 -16.22 -5.41 4.57
CA SER A 81 -14.79 -5.31 4.79
C SER A 81 -14.05 -5.93 3.60
N ILE A 82 -12.74 -5.91 3.65
CA ILE A 82 -11.90 -6.55 2.63
C ILE A 82 -10.93 -7.52 3.29
N VAL A 83 -10.55 -8.55 2.53
CA VAL A 83 -9.45 -9.45 2.90
C VAL A 83 -8.54 -9.59 1.69
N GLY A 84 -7.22 -9.49 1.92
CA GLY A 84 -6.25 -9.78 0.89
C GLY A 84 -6.19 -11.28 0.65
N ILE A 85 -6.22 -11.70 -0.61
CA ILE A 85 -6.16 -13.12 -0.94
C ILE A 85 -4.91 -13.52 -1.72
N GLU A 86 -4.22 -12.57 -2.34
CA GLU A 86 -2.95 -12.86 -3.01
C GLU A 86 -2.18 -11.58 -3.23
N ILE A 87 -0.89 -11.61 -2.94
CA ILE A 87 0.04 -10.52 -3.26
C ILE A 87 1.25 -11.11 -3.96
N ASN A 88 1.72 -10.41 -5.00
CA ASN A 88 2.99 -10.74 -5.63
C ASN A 88 3.83 -9.48 -5.79
N CYS A 89 5.13 -9.63 -5.71
CA CYS A 89 6.09 -8.54 -5.83
C CYS A 89 7.25 -8.99 -6.71
N SER A 90 7.61 -8.14 -7.68
CA SER A 90 8.85 -8.30 -8.43
C SER A 90 9.79 -7.19 -8.00
N HIS A 91 10.90 -7.57 -7.36
CA HIS A 91 11.90 -6.63 -6.86
C HIS A 91 12.92 -6.38 -7.97
N LEU A 92 12.97 -5.17 -8.48
CA LEU A 92 13.73 -4.83 -9.69
C LEU A 92 15.04 -4.11 -9.37
N ARG A 93 15.12 -3.47 -8.20
CA ARG A 93 16.26 -2.61 -7.82
C ARG A 93 16.36 -2.54 -6.30
N SER A 94 17.60 -2.51 -5.78
CA SER A 94 17.84 -2.34 -4.36
C SER A 94 17.66 -0.89 -3.92
N ALA A 95 17.33 -0.69 -2.64
CA ALA A 95 17.36 0.60 -1.98
C ALA A 95 18.18 0.47 -0.69
N THR A 96 19.01 1.47 -0.38
CA THR A 96 19.96 1.42 0.75
C THR A 96 19.72 2.53 1.77
N GLU A 97 19.04 3.59 1.41
CA GLU A 97 18.81 4.76 2.27
C GLU A 97 17.60 5.58 1.82
N GLY A 98 17.25 6.57 2.61
CA GLY A 98 16.16 7.48 2.29
C GLY A 98 14.80 6.84 2.44
N PHE A 99 13.91 7.18 1.53
CA PHE A 99 12.54 6.66 1.50
C PHE A 99 12.24 6.00 0.16
N VAL A 100 11.34 5.03 0.20
CA VAL A 100 10.69 4.52 -1.01
C VAL A 100 9.23 4.98 -1.00
N TYR A 101 8.68 5.17 -2.18
CA TYR A 101 7.33 5.71 -2.39
C TYR A 101 6.52 4.69 -3.17
N GLY A 102 5.46 4.17 -2.54
CA GLY A 102 4.53 3.28 -3.19
C GLY A 102 3.29 4.04 -3.65
N THR A 103 2.81 3.73 -4.84
CA THR A 103 1.57 4.33 -5.37
C THR A 103 0.66 3.21 -5.84
N VAL A 104 -0.55 3.17 -5.27
CA VAL A 104 -1.57 2.19 -5.63
C VAL A 104 -2.54 2.79 -6.63
N LYS A 105 -2.86 2.01 -7.66
CA LYS A 105 -3.88 2.34 -8.67
C LYS A 105 -4.73 1.12 -8.97
N PRO A 106 -6.02 1.30 -9.30
CA PRO A 106 -6.87 0.16 -9.60
C PRO A 106 -6.53 -0.47 -10.94
N ILE A 107 -6.56 -1.80 -10.99
CA ILE A 107 -6.63 -2.58 -12.24
C ILE A 107 -8.09 -2.93 -12.49
N ARG A 108 -8.78 -3.42 -11.45
CA ARG A 108 -10.20 -3.75 -11.50
C ARG A 108 -10.84 -3.56 -10.13
N ILE A 109 -11.97 -2.89 -10.10
CA ILE A 109 -12.80 -2.76 -8.90
C ILE A 109 -14.11 -3.45 -9.18
N GLY A 110 -14.19 -4.74 -8.83
CA GLY A 110 -15.40 -5.53 -8.95
C GLY A 110 -16.20 -5.54 -7.66
N ARG A 111 -17.41 -6.08 -7.71
CA ARG A 111 -18.28 -6.15 -6.54
C ARG A 111 -17.74 -7.10 -5.47
N ARG A 112 -17.08 -8.20 -5.87
CA ARG A 112 -16.53 -9.21 -4.98
C ARG A 112 -15.02 -9.21 -4.93
N LEU A 113 -14.38 -8.92 -6.06
CA LEU A 113 -12.92 -8.92 -6.17
C LEU A 113 -12.45 -7.56 -6.65
N GLN A 114 -11.34 -7.13 -6.08
CA GLN A 114 -10.61 -5.95 -6.52
C GLN A 114 -9.17 -6.37 -6.79
N VAL A 115 -8.59 -5.82 -7.85
CA VAL A 115 -7.20 -6.04 -8.20
C VAL A 115 -6.51 -4.69 -8.30
N TRP A 116 -5.43 -4.53 -7.58
CA TRP A 116 -4.70 -3.28 -7.46
C TRP A 116 -3.25 -3.44 -7.92
N ASN A 117 -2.75 -2.43 -8.63
CA ASN A 117 -1.33 -2.31 -8.97
C ASN A 117 -0.65 -1.38 -7.99
N ILE A 118 0.49 -1.78 -7.46
CA ILE A 118 1.30 -0.93 -6.58
C ILE A 118 2.72 -0.89 -7.14
N ASP A 119 3.14 0.29 -7.61
CA ASP A 119 4.51 0.55 -8.02
C ASP A 119 5.25 1.24 -6.88
N ILE A 120 6.46 0.77 -6.59
CA ILE A 120 7.31 1.36 -5.55
C ILE A 120 8.55 1.93 -6.22
N GLN A 121 8.85 3.21 -5.94
CA GLN A 121 9.96 3.94 -6.53
C GLN A 121 10.90 4.44 -5.43
N ASN A 122 12.17 4.65 -5.78
CA ASN A 122 13.10 5.33 -4.89
C ASN A 122 12.95 6.86 -5.02
N GLU A 123 13.72 7.63 -4.26
CA GLU A 123 13.64 9.10 -4.26
C GLU A 123 14.03 9.71 -5.61
N ALA A 124 14.81 9.00 -6.42
CA ALA A 124 15.16 9.43 -7.77
C ALA A 124 14.07 9.10 -8.79
N GLY A 125 12.94 8.51 -8.36
CA GLY A 125 11.83 8.15 -9.23
C GLY A 125 12.05 6.85 -10.00
N LYS A 126 13.08 6.07 -9.66
CA LYS A 126 13.33 4.79 -10.34
C LYS A 126 12.51 3.69 -9.71
N LEU A 127 11.90 2.86 -10.56
CA LEU A 127 11.06 1.75 -10.12
C LEU A 127 11.92 0.68 -9.44
N ILE A 128 11.57 0.35 -8.19
CA ILE A 128 12.27 -0.67 -7.40
C ILE A 128 11.44 -1.93 -7.19
N CYS A 129 10.13 -1.83 -7.24
CA CYS A 129 9.23 -2.98 -7.07
C CYS A 129 7.94 -2.76 -7.84
N VAL A 130 7.48 -3.80 -8.51
CA VAL A 130 6.16 -3.86 -9.16
C VAL A 130 5.36 -4.92 -8.41
N SER A 131 4.15 -4.57 -8.01
CA SER A 131 3.34 -5.42 -7.15
C SER A 131 1.88 -5.43 -7.58
N ARG A 132 1.21 -6.54 -7.29
CA ARG A 132 -0.23 -6.68 -7.51
C ARG A 132 -0.86 -7.30 -6.28
N LEU A 133 -1.96 -6.72 -5.83
CA LEU A 133 -2.75 -7.23 -4.72
C LEU A 133 -4.15 -7.56 -5.21
N THR A 134 -4.61 -8.77 -4.91
CA THR A 134 -5.99 -9.19 -5.13
C THR A 134 -6.71 -9.24 -3.78
N ILE A 135 -7.86 -8.61 -3.71
CA ILE A 135 -8.67 -8.44 -2.50
C ILE A 135 -10.07 -9.00 -2.75
N MET A 136 -10.62 -9.65 -1.73
CA MET A 136 -12.03 -10.05 -1.72
C MET A 136 -12.82 -9.12 -0.80
N VAL A 137 -13.98 -8.67 -1.28
CA VAL A 137 -14.96 -7.95 -0.47
C VAL A 137 -15.78 -8.98 0.30
N VAL A 138 -15.88 -8.79 1.61
CA VAL A 138 -16.60 -9.71 2.50
C VAL A 138 -17.63 -8.95 3.33
N GLN A 139 -18.67 -9.64 3.77
CA GLN A 139 -19.63 -9.09 4.72
C GLN A 139 -19.12 -9.22 6.14
N ARG A 140 -19.34 -8.19 6.95
CA ARG A 140 -19.01 -8.20 8.38
C ARG A 140 -20.02 -9.03 9.16
#